data_cca78d8e5fd9443d24fa58c931db0e18
#
_entry.id   cca78d8e5fd9443d24fa58c931db0e18
#
_cell.length_a   1.000
_cell.length_b   1.000
_cell.length_c   1.000
_cell.angle_alpha   90.00
_cell.angle_beta   90.00
_cell.angle_gamma   90.00
#
_symmetry.space_group_name_H-M   'P 1'
#
loop_
_entity.id
_entity.type
_entity.pdbx_description
1 polymer ?
#
loop_
_entity_poly.entity_id
_entity_poly.type
_entity_poly.pdbx_seq_one_letter_code
_entity_poly.pdbx_strand_id
1 'polypeptide(L)'
;MKKCNSIKLASFAVLLAGTALFTPGFTVTAESTQNISSSSQVHDQKNRNGWKQVMQETVQLGAVGILAKTSNNGKTSSFTAGVADLSTKKPVNSDYRFRIGSVTKSFTATTILQLVGENRLQLDDPIEKWLPGLVQGNGYDGNQITIRQLLNHTSGIAEYLKSKDADIMNSKKTYTAEEIVKIGLSLPPDFSPGKDWLYSNTGYVILGMLIEKITGNSYAEEIEKRIIEPLDLSNTFLPGNSPVIPGKNHARGYVKMEGTGELKDITYYNPSLANAAGDMISNADDLNKFFSSLLGGKLLKEHELKEMLTTIPIEGKGVGDAYGLGIYETKLPNGVSVWGHGGGIPGFTTFAGGVIGGKHTLAISLNSIGGVDIVPQFNKMMQIEFNK
;
A
#
# COMPACT_ATOMS: atom_id res chain seq x y z
N MET A 1 -21.69 -1.21 -34.15
CA MET A 1 -20.32 -1.40 -33.70
C MET A 1 -20.03 -0.32 -32.66
N LYS A 2 -20.19 -0.63 -31.37
CA LYS A 2 -19.87 0.30 -30.25
C LYS A 2 -18.40 0.11 -29.92
N LYS A 3 -17.62 1.19 -30.08
CA LYS A 3 -16.21 1.23 -29.66
C LYS A 3 -16.14 1.02 -28.13
N CYS A 4 -15.52 -0.06 -27.72
CA CYS A 4 -15.15 -0.29 -26.32
C CYS A 4 -13.97 0.63 -26.01
N ASN A 5 -14.22 1.71 -25.26
CA ASN A 5 -13.17 2.56 -24.74
C ASN A 5 -12.46 1.78 -23.62
N SER A 6 -11.24 1.34 -23.90
CA SER A 6 -10.35 0.80 -22.88
C SER A 6 -10.02 1.91 -21.87
N ILE A 7 -10.46 1.72 -20.64
CA ILE A 7 -10.09 2.59 -19.52
C ILE A 7 -8.60 2.36 -19.23
N LYS A 8 -7.77 3.31 -19.62
CA LYS A 8 -6.39 3.37 -19.15
C LYS A 8 -6.46 3.87 -17.72
N LEU A 9 -6.38 2.96 -16.75
CA LEU A 9 -5.93 3.37 -15.42
C LEU A 9 -4.48 3.82 -15.59
N ALA A 10 -4.30 5.14 -15.66
CA ALA A 10 -2.98 5.73 -15.65
C ALA A 10 -2.22 5.18 -14.44
N SER A 11 -1.05 4.64 -14.67
CA SER A 11 -0.09 4.34 -13.60
C SER A 11 -0.04 5.57 -12.71
N PHE A 12 -0.39 5.43 -11.43
CA PHE A 12 -0.30 6.52 -10.47
C PHE A 12 1.18 6.82 -10.22
N ALA A 13 1.78 7.54 -11.16
CA ALA A 13 3.06 8.20 -11.04
C ALA A 13 2.77 9.69 -10.93
N VAL A 14 2.93 10.27 -9.76
CA VAL A 14 2.76 11.71 -9.54
C VAL A 14 4.12 12.36 -9.36
N LEU A 15 4.44 13.30 -10.25
CA LEU A 15 5.61 14.16 -10.15
C LEU A 15 5.45 15.16 -9.00
N LEU A 16 6.46 15.29 -8.16
CA LEU A 16 6.61 16.39 -7.20
C LEU A 16 7.92 17.12 -7.50
N ALA A 17 7.80 18.38 -7.95
CA ALA A 17 8.89 19.35 -7.93
C ALA A 17 8.56 20.40 -6.85
N GLY A 18 9.36 20.48 -5.81
CA GLY A 18 9.22 21.46 -4.73
C GLY A 18 10.56 22.13 -4.44
N THR A 19 10.66 23.44 -4.75
CA THR A 19 11.82 24.28 -4.44
C THR A 19 11.75 24.78 -3.00
N ALA A 20 12.82 24.56 -2.24
CA ALA A 20 12.99 25.07 -0.87
C ALA A 20 13.62 26.48 -0.89
N LEU A 21 13.04 27.40 -0.11
CA LEU A 21 13.65 28.68 0.25
C LEU A 21 14.01 28.66 1.75
N PHE A 22 15.27 28.92 2.05
CA PHE A 22 15.85 29.07 3.39
C PHE A 22 15.63 30.47 3.95
N THR A 23 15.34 30.60 5.25
CA THR A 23 15.67 31.78 6.07
C THR A 23 16.04 31.37 7.50
N PRO A 24 16.97 32.06 8.17
CA PRO A 24 17.62 31.60 9.39
C PRO A 24 17.09 32.23 10.69
N GLY A 25 17.18 31.42 11.75
CA GLY A 25 17.61 31.81 13.08
C GLY A 25 16.65 32.54 14.03
N PHE A 26 16.31 31.84 15.15
CA PHE A 26 16.09 32.51 16.45
C PHE A 26 16.49 31.57 17.62
N THR A 27 17.26 32.11 18.55
CA THR A 27 17.66 31.53 19.83
C THR A 27 16.51 31.63 20.84
N VAL A 28 16.25 30.56 21.59
CA VAL A 28 15.28 30.57 22.70
C VAL A 28 15.99 30.17 24.00
N THR A 29 15.85 31.05 24.97
CA THR A 29 16.24 30.89 26.39
C THR A 29 15.19 30.04 27.12
N ALA A 30 15.64 29.22 28.09
CA ALA A 30 14.83 28.33 28.89
C ALA A 30 13.97 29.09 29.93
N GLU A 31 12.67 28.80 29.98
CA GLU A 31 11.79 29.15 31.09
C GLU A 31 10.85 28.00 31.48
N SER A 32 10.93 27.70 32.74
CA SER A 32 10.09 27.04 33.74
C SER A 32 8.96 26.04 33.40
N THR A 33 8.96 24.99 34.19
CA THR A 33 8.19 23.74 34.22
C THR A 33 6.65 23.80 34.38
N GLN A 34 6.01 24.96 34.37
CA GLN A 34 4.54 25.09 34.44
C GLN A 34 3.83 25.17 33.07
N ASN A 35 4.56 25.30 31.97
CA ASN A 35 3.99 25.43 30.63
C ASN A 35 3.77 24.12 29.85
N ILE A 36 4.18 22.95 30.40
CA ILE A 36 4.19 21.69 29.65
C ILE A 36 2.77 21.12 29.43
N SER A 37 1.87 21.29 30.39
CA SER A 37 0.49 20.79 30.22
C SER A 37 -0.38 21.64 29.30
N SER A 38 -0.18 22.95 29.26
CA SER A 38 -0.90 23.86 28.36
C SER A 38 -0.38 23.76 26.92
N SER A 39 0.92 23.59 26.73
CA SER A 39 1.52 23.45 25.39
C SER A 39 1.13 22.13 24.72
N SER A 40 1.04 21.03 25.45
CA SER A 40 0.59 19.75 24.89
C SER A 40 -0.88 19.78 24.48
N GLN A 41 -1.75 20.40 25.28
CA GLN A 41 -3.16 20.56 24.95
C GLN A 41 -3.37 21.46 23.71
N VAL A 42 -2.63 22.55 23.60
CA VAL A 42 -2.67 23.45 22.42
C VAL A 42 -2.16 22.71 21.17
N HIS A 43 -1.12 21.90 21.30
CA HIS A 43 -0.58 21.13 20.20
C HIS A 43 -1.57 20.04 19.73
N ASP A 44 -2.17 19.30 20.66
CA ASP A 44 -3.19 18.29 20.35
C ASP A 44 -4.42 18.90 19.67
N GLN A 45 -4.84 20.10 20.09
CA GLN A 45 -5.95 20.82 19.47
C GLN A 45 -5.59 21.32 18.07
N LYS A 46 -4.38 21.85 17.87
CA LYS A 46 -3.88 22.27 16.55
C LYS A 46 -3.82 21.09 15.57
N ASN A 47 -3.31 19.96 16.03
CA ASN A 47 -3.26 18.72 15.24
C ASN A 47 -4.68 18.28 14.83
N ARG A 48 -5.63 18.20 15.77
CA ARG A 48 -7.04 17.85 15.49
C ARG A 48 -7.69 18.79 14.48
N ASN A 49 -7.44 20.09 14.57
CA ASN A 49 -7.96 21.08 13.63
C ASN A 49 -7.34 20.87 12.23
N GLY A 50 -6.03 20.62 12.14
CA GLY A 50 -5.36 20.30 10.89
C GLY A 50 -5.93 19.05 10.23
N TRP A 51 -6.14 17.97 10.99
CA TRP A 51 -6.80 16.76 10.50
C TRP A 51 -8.20 17.04 9.96
N LYS A 52 -9.03 17.75 10.72
CA LYS A 52 -10.39 18.11 10.29
C LYS A 52 -10.38 18.88 8.98
N GLN A 53 -9.50 19.87 8.87
CA GLN A 53 -9.38 20.70 7.68
C GLN A 53 -8.96 19.87 6.47
N VAL A 54 -7.85 19.09 6.54
CA VAL A 54 -7.34 18.35 5.40
C VAL A 54 -8.31 17.26 4.93
N MET A 55 -9.05 16.63 5.84
CA MET A 55 -10.06 15.64 5.47
C MET A 55 -11.26 16.29 4.77
N GLN A 56 -11.71 17.48 5.23
CA GLN A 56 -12.77 18.23 4.56
C GLN A 56 -12.33 18.70 3.17
N GLU A 57 -11.10 19.21 3.03
CA GLU A 57 -10.51 19.55 1.72
C GLU A 57 -10.49 18.34 0.79
N THR A 58 -10.12 17.15 1.30
CA THR A 58 -10.10 15.91 0.52
C THR A 58 -11.48 15.54 -0.02
N VAL A 59 -12.54 15.69 0.79
CA VAL A 59 -13.93 15.46 0.34
C VAL A 59 -14.36 16.53 -0.68
N GLN A 60 -14.00 17.79 -0.47
CA GLN A 60 -14.28 18.89 -1.42
C GLN A 60 -13.61 18.67 -2.79
N LEU A 61 -12.43 18.05 -2.81
CA LEU A 61 -11.74 17.65 -4.05
C LEU A 61 -12.42 16.50 -4.78
N GLY A 62 -13.41 15.83 -4.16
CA GLY A 62 -14.22 14.80 -4.80
C GLY A 62 -14.08 13.39 -4.23
N ALA A 63 -13.37 13.20 -3.13
CA ALA A 63 -13.42 11.94 -2.40
C ALA A 63 -14.82 11.73 -1.81
N VAL A 64 -15.33 10.50 -1.87
CA VAL A 64 -16.67 10.17 -1.33
C VAL A 64 -16.67 10.21 0.18
N GLY A 65 -15.69 9.57 0.78
CA GLY A 65 -15.47 9.56 2.21
C GLY A 65 -14.04 9.11 2.53
N ILE A 66 -13.61 9.45 3.73
CA ILE A 66 -12.26 9.17 4.21
C ILE A 66 -12.29 8.85 5.71
N LEU A 67 -11.50 7.88 6.10
CA LEU A 67 -11.15 7.58 7.48
C LEU A 67 -9.63 7.59 7.68
N ALA A 68 -9.21 7.93 8.88
CA ALA A 68 -7.83 7.76 9.31
C ALA A 68 -7.78 7.38 10.80
N LYS A 69 -6.82 6.53 11.15
CA LYS A 69 -6.43 6.28 12.54
C LYS A 69 -4.93 6.40 12.70
N THR A 70 -4.53 6.98 13.81
CA THR A 70 -3.13 7.10 14.21
C THR A 70 -2.92 6.37 15.52
N SER A 71 -1.71 5.85 15.73
CA SER A 71 -1.28 5.29 17.01
C SER A 71 0.09 5.86 17.33
N ASN A 72 0.19 6.54 18.48
CA ASN A 72 1.43 7.12 18.97
C ASN A 72 1.69 6.66 20.40
N ASN A 73 2.72 5.82 20.60
CA ASN A 73 3.03 5.21 21.89
C ASN A 73 1.80 4.54 22.56
N GLY A 74 0.97 3.86 21.76
CA GLY A 74 -0.24 3.18 22.22
C GLY A 74 -1.48 4.08 22.38
N LYS A 75 -1.35 5.40 22.25
CA LYS A 75 -2.49 6.33 22.21
C LYS A 75 -3.02 6.42 20.80
N THR A 76 -4.29 6.08 20.60
CA THR A 76 -4.96 6.12 19.30
C THR A 76 -5.79 7.38 19.13
N SER A 77 -5.88 7.86 17.88
CA SER A 77 -6.82 8.91 17.47
C SER A 77 -7.47 8.52 16.15
N SER A 78 -8.74 8.93 15.99
CA SER A 78 -9.54 8.60 14.82
C SER A 78 -10.12 9.86 14.19
N PHE A 79 -10.18 9.89 12.86
CA PHE A 79 -10.69 11.00 12.08
C PHE A 79 -11.52 10.47 10.92
N THR A 80 -12.65 11.12 10.61
CA THR A 80 -13.52 10.78 9.49
C THR A 80 -14.10 12.02 8.83
N ALA A 81 -14.34 11.93 7.52
CA ALA A 81 -15.12 12.93 6.78
C ALA A 81 -15.87 12.26 5.60
N GLY A 82 -16.90 12.92 5.09
CA GLY A 82 -17.70 12.42 3.99
C GLY A 82 -18.61 11.24 4.36
N VAL A 83 -19.02 10.48 3.36
CA VAL A 83 -20.04 9.44 3.49
C VAL A 83 -19.51 8.06 3.09
N ALA A 84 -20.00 7.04 3.79
CA ALA A 84 -19.71 5.64 3.49
C ALA A 84 -20.60 5.08 2.37
N ASP A 85 -21.73 5.72 2.11
CA ASP A 85 -22.73 5.31 1.12
C ASP A 85 -23.40 6.55 0.52
N LEU A 86 -23.24 6.73 -0.79
CA LEU A 86 -23.82 7.86 -1.52
C LEU A 86 -25.34 7.84 -1.57
N SER A 87 -25.96 6.66 -1.53
CA SER A 87 -27.42 6.52 -1.62
C SER A 87 -28.11 6.87 -0.30
N THR A 88 -27.55 6.41 0.82
CA THR A 88 -28.12 6.59 2.16
C THR A 88 -27.56 7.81 2.89
N LYS A 89 -26.47 8.40 2.38
CA LYS A 89 -25.70 9.47 3.04
C LYS A 89 -25.16 9.09 4.42
N LYS A 90 -25.03 7.78 4.70
CA LYS A 90 -24.47 7.27 5.94
C LYS A 90 -23.04 7.80 6.12
N PRO A 91 -22.70 8.43 7.25
CA PRO A 91 -21.33 8.93 7.46
C PRO A 91 -20.31 7.79 7.56
N VAL A 92 -19.05 8.11 7.25
CA VAL A 92 -17.93 7.17 7.42
C VAL A 92 -17.72 6.87 8.91
N ASN A 93 -17.43 5.61 9.22
CA ASN A 93 -16.98 5.16 10.54
C ASN A 93 -15.52 4.76 10.48
N SER A 94 -14.72 5.14 11.48
CA SER A 94 -13.28 4.87 11.55
C SER A 94 -12.93 3.38 11.67
N ASP A 95 -13.89 2.54 12.10
CA ASP A 95 -13.69 1.10 12.30
C ASP A 95 -14.06 0.26 11.08
N TYR A 96 -14.42 0.91 9.98
CA TYR A 96 -14.80 0.20 8.76
C TYR A 96 -13.63 -0.58 8.16
N ARG A 97 -13.96 -1.76 7.64
CA ARG A 97 -13.11 -2.57 6.78
C ARG A 97 -13.09 -2.00 5.37
N PHE A 98 -11.96 -2.16 4.71
CA PHE A 98 -11.75 -1.71 3.33
C PHE A 98 -10.75 -2.60 2.62
N ARG A 99 -10.75 -2.60 1.30
CA ARG A 99 -9.72 -3.25 0.50
C ARG A 99 -8.47 -2.40 0.56
N ILE A 100 -7.33 -3.03 0.88
CA ILE A 100 -6.08 -2.30 1.13
C ILE A 100 -5.19 -2.17 -0.11
N GLY A 101 -5.57 -2.83 -1.22
CA GLY A 101 -4.78 -2.79 -2.45
C GLY A 101 -3.31 -3.15 -2.19
N SER A 102 -2.41 -2.41 -2.80
CA SER A 102 -0.97 -2.71 -2.75
C SER A 102 -0.31 -2.65 -1.36
N VAL A 103 -1.00 -2.23 -0.30
CA VAL A 103 -0.51 -2.43 1.08
C VAL A 103 -0.32 -3.93 1.37
N THR A 104 -1.03 -4.82 0.66
CA THR A 104 -0.82 -6.28 0.64
C THR A 104 0.64 -6.66 0.39
N LYS A 105 1.37 -5.89 -0.44
CA LYS A 105 2.77 -6.16 -0.77
C LYS A 105 3.67 -6.18 0.46
N SER A 106 3.39 -5.34 1.46
CA SER A 106 4.16 -5.35 2.71
C SER A 106 3.94 -6.66 3.49
N PHE A 107 2.76 -7.26 3.44
CA PHE A 107 2.49 -8.58 4.04
C PHE A 107 3.19 -9.70 3.26
N THR A 108 3.09 -9.69 1.94
CA THR A 108 3.77 -10.66 1.06
C THR A 108 5.28 -10.60 1.24
N ALA A 109 5.86 -9.39 1.25
CA ALA A 109 7.30 -9.18 1.45
C ALA A 109 7.76 -9.62 2.86
N THR A 110 6.97 -9.33 3.90
CA THR A 110 7.25 -9.79 5.26
C THR A 110 7.29 -11.32 5.32
N THR A 111 6.35 -12.01 4.65
CA THR A 111 6.33 -13.47 4.60
C THR A 111 7.56 -14.03 3.88
N ILE A 112 7.96 -13.46 2.74
CA ILE A 112 9.20 -13.85 2.03
C ILE A 112 10.42 -13.65 2.93
N LEU A 113 10.53 -12.51 3.62
CA LEU A 113 11.64 -12.21 4.50
C LEU A 113 11.70 -13.11 5.74
N GLN A 114 10.54 -13.56 6.26
CA GLN A 114 10.52 -14.60 7.31
C GLN A 114 11.07 -15.92 6.79
N LEU A 115 10.71 -16.33 5.56
CA LEU A 115 11.27 -17.52 4.94
C LEU A 115 12.78 -17.40 4.68
N VAL A 116 13.29 -16.19 4.36
CA VAL A 116 14.74 -15.90 4.31
C VAL A 116 15.37 -16.10 5.68
N GLY A 117 14.79 -15.54 6.73
CA GLY A 117 15.26 -15.67 8.11
C GLY A 117 15.19 -17.11 8.67
N GLU A 118 14.40 -17.97 8.05
CA GLU A 118 14.33 -19.42 8.28
C GLU A 118 15.36 -20.22 7.41
N ASN A 119 16.16 -19.53 6.60
CA ASN A 119 17.10 -20.13 5.62
C ASN A 119 16.42 -21.04 4.58
N ARG A 120 15.16 -20.79 4.25
CA ARG A 120 14.41 -21.57 3.25
C ARG A 120 14.65 -21.07 1.82
N LEU A 121 15.07 -19.82 1.66
CA LEU A 121 15.49 -19.20 0.39
C LEU A 121 16.47 -18.07 0.68
N GLN A 122 17.13 -17.57 -0.37
CA GLN A 122 18.00 -16.39 -0.31
C GLN A 122 17.45 -15.30 -1.22
N LEU A 123 17.59 -14.02 -0.82
CA LEU A 123 17.08 -12.89 -1.60
C LEU A 123 17.68 -12.82 -3.02
N ASP A 124 18.94 -13.24 -3.16
CA ASP A 124 19.66 -13.19 -4.42
C ASP A 124 19.61 -14.51 -5.21
N ASP A 125 18.78 -15.47 -4.75
CA ASP A 125 18.45 -16.66 -5.56
C ASP A 125 17.75 -16.23 -6.85
N PRO A 126 18.11 -16.82 -8.02
CA PRO A 126 17.36 -16.62 -9.24
C PRO A 126 15.98 -17.30 -9.14
N ILE A 127 14.94 -16.68 -9.71
CA ILE A 127 13.59 -17.22 -9.66
C ILE A 127 13.46 -18.56 -10.36
N GLU A 128 14.27 -18.85 -11.37
CA GLU A 128 14.31 -20.11 -12.10
C GLU A 128 14.63 -21.30 -11.18
N LYS A 129 15.44 -21.11 -10.14
CA LYS A 129 15.73 -22.14 -9.13
C LYS A 129 14.48 -22.69 -8.45
N TRP A 130 13.47 -21.85 -8.23
CA TRP A 130 12.29 -22.14 -7.46
C TRP A 130 11.06 -22.43 -8.30
N LEU A 131 10.90 -21.70 -9.41
CA LEU A 131 9.78 -21.78 -10.34
C LEU A 131 10.33 -22.02 -11.77
N PRO A 132 10.91 -23.22 -12.00
CA PRO A 132 11.58 -23.52 -13.27
C PRO A 132 10.61 -23.43 -14.45
N GLY A 133 11.02 -22.73 -15.51
CA GLY A 133 10.26 -22.54 -16.72
C GLY A 133 9.13 -21.51 -16.66
N LEU A 134 8.87 -20.89 -15.48
CA LEU A 134 7.79 -19.90 -15.35
C LEU A 134 8.15 -18.60 -16.05
N VAL A 135 9.36 -18.07 -15.84
CA VAL A 135 9.81 -16.76 -16.32
C VAL A 135 10.79 -16.94 -17.47
N GLN A 136 10.24 -17.28 -18.65
CA GLN A 136 11.03 -17.56 -19.85
C GLN A 136 10.35 -17.06 -21.13
N GLY A 137 11.15 -16.89 -22.18
CA GLY A 137 10.67 -16.44 -23.48
C GLY A 137 10.37 -14.94 -23.54
N ASN A 138 10.03 -14.44 -24.72
CA ASN A 138 9.68 -13.03 -24.98
C ASN A 138 10.71 -12.02 -24.40
N GLY A 139 11.99 -12.41 -24.28
CA GLY A 139 13.06 -11.58 -23.72
C GLY A 139 13.28 -11.76 -22.22
N TYR A 140 12.51 -12.62 -21.55
CA TYR A 140 12.70 -12.97 -20.14
C TYR A 140 13.61 -14.19 -19.96
N ASP A 141 14.43 -14.16 -18.91
CA ASP A 141 15.25 -15.26 -18.42
C ASP A 141 15.22 -15.27 -16.89
N GLY A 142 14.53 -16.26 -16.31
CA GLY A 142 14.38 -16.43 -14.86
C GLY A 142 15.70 -16.66 -14.12
N ASN A 143 16.79 -17.05 -14.83
CA ASN A 143 18.13 -17.16 -14.24
C ASN A 143 18.77 -15.79 -13.93
N GLN A 144 18.33 -14.72 -14.58
CA GLN A 144 18.85 -13.37 -14.40
C GLN A 144 18.01 -12.52 -13.45
N ILE A 145 16.85 -13.01 -13.02
CA ILE A 145 15.91 -12.28 -12.17
C ILE A 145 15.95 -12.88 -10.77
N THR A 146 16.33 -12.06 -9.77
CA THR A 146 16.37 -12.48 -8.37
C THR A 146 15.09 -12.18 -7.61
N ILE A 147 14.89 -12.86 -6.47
CA ILE A 147 13.77 -12.61 -5.55
C ILE A 147 13.82 -11.15 -5.04
N ARG A 148 15.02 -10.64 -4.72
CA ARG A 148 15.24 -9.22 -4.35
C ARG A 148 14.69 -8.27 -5.41
N GLN A 149 14.97 -8.55 -6.67
CA GLN A 149 14.53 -7.69 -7.79
C GLN A 149 13.00 -7.73 -7.99
N LEU A 150 12.34 -8.84 -7.67
CA LEU A 150 10.87 -8.89 -7.64
C LEU A 150 10.31 -8.05 -6.50
N LEU A 151 10.90 -8.14 -5.30
CA LEU A 151 10.46 -7.41 -4.11
C LEU A 151 10.61 -5.90 -4.24
N ASN A 152 11.68 -5.42 -4.89
CA ASN A 152 11.99 -3.99 -5.00
C ASN A 152 11.71 -3.38 -6.39
N HIS A 153 11.01 -4.12 -7.27
CA HIS A 153 10.61 -3.65 -8.61
C HIS A 153 11.74 -3.33 -9.58
N THR A 154 12.90 -4.01 -9.44
CA THR A 154 14.03 -3.86 -10.39
C THR A 154 14.20 -5.06 -11.32
N SER A 155 13.23 -5.97 -11.37
CA SER A 155 13.29 -7.16 -12.22
C SER A 155 13.11 -6.89 -13.71
N GLY A 156 12.51 -5.76 -14.08
CA GLY A 156 12.12 -5.45 -15.46
C GLY A 156 10.89 -6.23 -15.96
N ILE A 157 10.26 -7.07 -15.12
CA ILE A 157 9.03 -7.76 -15.49
C ILE A 157 7.89 -6.76 -15.68
N ALA A 158 7.26 -6.79 -16.86
CA ALA A 158 6.21 -5.87 -17.23
C ALA A 158 4.99 -5.97 -16.32
N GLU A 159 4.35 -4.82 -16.09
CA GLU A 159 3.09 -4.71 -15.36
C GLU A 159 1.93 -5.30 -16.16
N TYR A 160 1.28 -6.36 -15.66
CA TYR A 160 0.19 -7.04 -16.36
C TYR A 160 -1.01 -6.14 -16.67
N LEU A 161 -1.26 -5.09 -15.85
CA LEU A 161 -2.35 -4.13 -16.10
C LEU A 161 -2.15 -3.27 -17.35
N LYS A 162 -0.94 -3.28 -17.97
CA LYS A 162 -0.71 -2.67 -19.28
C LYS A 162 -1.34 -3.49 -20.43
N SER A 163 -1.65 -4.78 -20.19
CA SER A 163 -2.27 -5.65 -21.16
C SER A 163 -3.78 -5.44 -21.22
N LYS A 164 -4.35 -5.48 -22.42
CA LYS A 164 -5.81 -5.49 -22.61
C LYS A 164 -6.50 -6.77 -22.09
N ASP A 165 -5.73 -7.82 -21.84
CA ASP A 165 -6.24 -9.10 -21.33
C ASP A 165 -6.43 -9.08 -19.81
N ALA A 166 -5.91 -8.07 -19.13
CA ALA A 166 -6.12 -7.79 -17.71
C ALA A 166 -7.23 -6.74 -17.53
N ASP A 167 -8.48 -7.21 -17.43
CA ASP A 167 -9.62 -6.32 -17.21
C ASP A 167 -9.92 -6.16 -15.72
N ILE A 168 -9.30 -5.16 -15.10
CA ILE A 168 -9.46 -4.85 -13.67
C ILE A 168 -10.90 -4.46 -13.29
N MET A 169 -11.73 -4.02 -14.27
CA MET A 169 -13.13 -3.66 -14.01
C MET A 169 -14.10 -4.83 -14.20
N ASN A 170 -13.63 -5.98 -14.65
CA ASN A 170 -14.45 -7.18 -14.81
C ASN A 170 -14.58 -7.96 -13.49
N SER A 171 -15.52 -7.55 -12.67
CA SER A 171 -15.78 -8.19 -11.36
C SER A 171 -16.31 -9.64 -11.45
N LYS A 172 -16.60 -10.14 -12.63
CA LYS A 172 -17.14 -11.51 -12.85
C LYS A 172 -16.03 -12.51 -13.22
N LYS A 173 -14.89 -12.04 -13.72
CA LYS A 173 -13.79 -12.92 -14.12
C LYS A 173 -12.92 -13.24 -12.89
N THR A 174 -12.67 -14.51 -12.66
CA THR A 174 -11.65 -14.98 -11.74
C THR A 174 -10.37 -15.26 -12.53
N TYR A 175 -9.23 -14.83 -12.00
CA TYR A 175 -7.91 -15.07 -12.57
C TYR A 175 -7.11 -15.97 -11.63
N THR A 176 -6.39 -16.94 -12.18
CA THR A 176 -5.36 -17.68 -11.45
C THR A 176 -4.04 -16.92 -11.45
N ALA A 177 -3.12 -17.26 -10.55
CA ALA A 177 -1.79 -16.66 -10.51
C ALA A 177 -1.03 -16.88 -11.83
N GLU A 178 -1.11 -18.09 -12.39
CA GLU A 178 -0.49 -18.46 -13.67
C GLU A 178 -1.03 -17.65 -14.83
N GLU A 179 -2.36 -17.43 -14.88
CA GLU A 179 -2.99 -16.59 -15.92
C GLU A 179 -2.47 -15.15 -15.82
N ILE A 180 -2.39 -14.59 -14.62
CA ILE A 180 -1.90 -13.21 -14.40
C ILE A 180 -0.44 -13.09 -14.84
N VAL A 181 0.41 -14.03 -14.40
CA VAL A 181 1.84 -14.04 -14.77
C VAL A 181 1.99 -14.19 -16.28
N LYS A 182 1.23 -15.09 -16.92
CA LYS A 182 1.22 -15.26 -18.38
C LYS A 182 0.82 -13.98 -19.11
N ILE A 183 -0.16 -13.23 -18.61
CA ILE A 183 -0.54 -11.92 -19.16
C ILE A 183 0.64 -10.95 -19.04
N GLY A 184 1.30 -10.85 -17.89
CA GLY A 184 2.47 -9.98 -17.70
C GLY A 184 3.63 -10.34 -18.64
N LEU A 185 3.97 -11.62 -18.73
CA LEU A 185 5.07 -12.11 -19.56
C LEU A 185 4.76 -12.10 -21.08
N SER A 186 3.49 -11.91 -21.48
CA SER A 186 3.14 -11.68 -22.88
C SER A 186 3.58 -10.31 -23.39
N LEU A 187 3.84 -9.36 -22.49
CA LEU A 187 4.44 -8.07 -22.79
C LEU A 187 5.98 -8.21 -22.75
N PRO A 188 6.72 -7.42 -23.54
CA PRO A 188 8.19 -7.45 -23.44
C PRO A 188 8.67 -6.90 -22.09
N PRO A 189 9.90 -7.26 -21.64
CA PRO A 189 10.48 -6.65 -20.45
C PRO A 189 10.56 -5.12 -20.59
N ASP A 190 10.28 -4.41 -19.50
CA ASP A 190 10.40 -2.96 -19.48
C ASP A 190 11.89 -2.52 -19.54
N PHE A 191 12.81 -3.33 -18.97
CA PHE A 191 14.27 -3.15 -18.97
C PHE A 191 14.96 -4.45 -18.52
N SER A 192 16.28 -4.52 -18.69
CA SER A 192 17.08 -5.67 -18.20
C SER A 192 17.15 -5.69 -16.68
N PRO A 193 17.13 -6.88 -16.02
CA PRO A 193 17.11 -6.99 -14.56
C PRO A 193 18.22 -6.15 -13.89
N GLY A 194 17.84 -5.39 -12.86
CA GLY A 194 18.72 -4.52 -12.08
C GLY A 194 19.14 -3.21 -12.75
N LYS A 195 18.65 -2.88 -13.94
CA LYS A 195 19.06 -1.67 -14.68
C LYS A 195 18.21 -0.43 -14.42
N ASP A 196 16.98 -0.61 -14.02
CA ASP A 196 16.08 0.49 -13.70
C ASP A 196 15.05 0.04 -12.64
N TRP A 197 14.12 0.92 -12.31
CA TRP A 197 13.02 0.68 -11.41
C TRP A 197 11.69 1.00 -12.11
N LEU A 198 10.77 0.05 -12.10
CA LEU A 198 9.39 0.26 -12.51
C LEU A 198 8.45 -0.67 -11.75
N TYR A 199 7.44 -0.07 -11.14
CA TYR A 199 6.47 -0.80 -10.35
C TYR A 199 5.78 -1.92 -11.15
N SER A 200 5.80 -3.16 -10.63
CA SER A 200 5.21 -4.33 -11.28
C SER A 200 4.43 -5.18 -10.27
N ASN A 201 3.12 -5.26 -10.47
CA ASN A 201 2.28 -6.20 -9.74
C ASN A 201 2.58 -7.65 -10.14
N THR A 202 2.98 -7.89 -11.40
CA THR A 202 3.35 -9.23 -11.91
C THR A 202 4.41 -9.87 -11.02
N GLY A 203 5.43 -9.10 -10.61
CA GLY A 203 6.48 -9.59 -9.71
C GLY A 203 5.93 -10.08 -8.37
N TYR A 204 4.93 -9.42 -7.81
CA TYR A 204 4.33 -9.83 -6.53
C TYR A 204 3.39 -11.04 -6.64
N VAL A 205 2.75 -11.24 -7.79
CA VAL A 205 2.03 -12.50 -8.06
C VAL A 205 3.02 -13.66 -8.12
N ILE A 206 4.18 -13.49 -8.76
CA ILE A 206 5.26 -14.49 -8.77
C ILE A 206 5.77 -14.76 -7.35
N LEU A 207 5.91 -13.74 -6.48
CA LEU A 207 6.27 -13.93 -5.08
C LEU A 207 5.22 -14.71 -4.29
N GLY A 208 3.92 -14.54 -4.58
CA GLY A 208 2.86 -15.39 -4.04
C GLY A 208 3.04 -16.86 -4.43
N MET A 209 3.26 -17.14 -5.72
CA MET A 209 3.56 -18.50 -6.21
C MET A 209 4.85 -19.06 -5.60
N LEU A 210 5.85 -18.22 -5.33
CA LEU A 210 7.09 -18.62 -4.66
C LEU A 210 6.82 -19.07 -3.21
N ILE A 211 5.99 -18.33 -2.45
CA ILE A 211 5.58 -18.73 -1.10
C ILE A 211 4.93 -20.11 -1.15
N GLU A 212 4.00 -20.33 -2.05
CA GLU A 212 3.29 -21.61 -2.23
C GLU A 212 4.26 -22.75 -2.57
N LYS A 213 5.19 -22.51 -3.49
CA LYS A 213 6.21 -23.49 -3.88
C LYS A 213 7.11 -23.93 -2.71
N ILE A 214 7.53 -22.97 -1.89
CA ILE A 214 8.46 -23.22 -0.78
C ILE A 214 7.76 -23.88 0.40
N THR A 215 6.52 -23.47 0.69
CA THR A 215 5.82 -23.89 1.91
C THR A 215 4.92 -25.10 1.71
N GLY A 216 4.36 -25.27 0.51
CA GLY A 216 3.32 -26.24 0.20
C GLY A 216 1.91 -25.77 0.60
N ASN A 217 1.77 -24.59 1.21
CA ASN A 217 0.51 -23.96 1.56
C ASN A 217 0.26 -22.78 0.60
N SER A 218 -0.98 -22.32 0.47
CA SER A 218 -1.27 -21.10 -0.26
C SER A 218 -0.59 -19.87 0.38
N TYR A 219 -0.29 -18.83 -0.42
CA TYR A 219 0.26 -17.59 0.14
C TYR A 219 -0.68 -16.97 1.18
N ALA A 220 -1.99 -17.17 1.02
CA ALA A 220 -3.00 -16.72 1.95
C ALA A 220 -2.88 -17.40 3.32
N GLU A 221 -2.77 -18.72 3.36
CA GLU A 221 -2.55 -19.50 4.59
C GLU A 221 -1.24 -19.12 5.28
N GLU A 222 -0.18 -18.86 4.52
CA GLU A 222 1.10 -18.45 5.10
C GLU A 222 1.04 -17.03 5.70
N ILE A 223 0.38 -16.08 5.07
CA ILE A 223 0.15 -14.74 5.64
C ILE A 223 -0.74 -14.84 6.89
N GLU A 224 -1.81 -15.64 6.85
CA GLU A 224 -2.69 -15.88 7.99
C GLU A 224 -1.88 -16.39 9.18
N LYS A 225 -1.20 -17.51 9.02
CA LYS A 225 -0.43 -18.19 10.07
C LYS A 225 0.74 -17.37 10.60
N ARG A 226 1.43 -16.62 9.75
CA ARG A 226 2.68 -15.93 10.09
C ARG A 226 2.47 -14.51 10.60
N ILE A 227 1.38 -13.87 10.20
CA ILE A 227 1.17 -12.44 10.47
C ILE A 227 -0.18 -12.19 11.13
N ILE A 228 -1.27 -12.66 10.53
CA ILE A 228 -2.63 -12.31 10.98
C ILE A 228 -2.92 -12.94 12.34
N GLU A 229 -2.77 -14.25 12.47
CA GLU A 229 -2.99 -14.96 13.73
C GLU A 229 -2.07 -14.48 14.87
N PRO A 230 -0.71 -14.43 14.69
CA PRO A 230 0.17 -14.01 15.77
C PRO A 230 -0.03 -12.57 16.24
N LEU A 231 -0.53 -11.71 15.36
CA LEU A 231 -0.86 -10.33 15.72
C LEU A 231 -2.33 -10.13 16.07
N ASP A 232 -3.17 -11.17 16.05
CA ASP A 232 -4.62 -11.05 16.28
C ASP A 232 -5.23 -9.90 15.45
N LEU A 233 -5.07 -9.97 14.11
CA LEU A 233 -5.60 -8.99 13.17
C LEU A 233 -7.01 -9.43 12.73
N SER A 234 -7.97 -9.33 13.63
CA SER A 234 -9.32 -9.90 13.48
C SER A 234 -10.18 -9.28 12.36
N ASN A 235 -9.74 -8.19 11.77
CA ASN A 235 -10.38 -7.51 10.64
C ASN A 235 -9.60 -7.62 9.33
N THR A 236 -8.52 -8.42 9.31
CA THR A 236 -7.66 -8.61 8.14
C THR A 236 -7.94 -9.96 7.50
N PHE A 237 -8.17 -9.97 6.18
CA PHE A 237 -8.61 -11.15 5.44
C PHE A 237 -7.95 -11.22 4.06
N LEU A 238 -7.73 -12.44 3.58
CA LEU A 238 -7.39 -12.74 2.19
C LEU A 238 -8.63 -13.34 1.52
N PRO A 239 -9.40 -12.55 0.77
CA PRO A 239 -10.71 -12.97 0.25
C PRO A 239 -10.63 -13.93 -0.94
N GLY A 240 -9.45 -14.15 -1.51
CA GLY A 240 -9.27 -14.93 -2.73
C GLY A 240 -10.05 -14.35 -3.90
N ASN A 241 -11.07 -15.08 -4.38
CA ASN A 241 -11.96 -14.61 -5.45
C ASN A 241 -13.31 -14.07 -4.95
N SER A 242 -13.52 -14.01 -3.62
CA SER A 242 -14.77 -13.49 -3.07
C SER A 242 -14.94 -12.00 -3.33
N PRO A 243 -16.04 -11.56 -3.96
CA PRO A 243 -16.29 -10.14 -4.19
C PRO A 243 -16.76 -9.40 -2.93
N VAL A 244 -17.05 -10.11 -1.85
CA VAL A 244 -17.68 -9.55 -0.64
C VAL A 244 -16.63 -9.14 0.38
N ILE A 245 -16.77 -7.92 0.92
CA ILE A 245 -16.08 -7.53 2.16
C ILE A 245 -16.85 -8.17 3.33
N PRO A 246 -16.21 -9.00 4.18
CA PRO A 246 -16.90 -9.72 5.24
C PRO A 246 -17.65 -8.82 6.23
N GLY A 247 -18.87 -9.22 6.60
CA GLY A 247 -19.71 -8.50 7.57
C GLY A 247 -20.35 -7.22 7.01
N LYS A 248 -20.99 -6.44 7.92
CA LYS A 248 -21.69 -5.19 7.57
C LYS A 248 -20.89 -3.92 7.93
N ASN A 249 -19.71 -4.09 8.50
CA ASN A 249 -18.89 -2.99 9.00
C ASN A 249 -17.88 -2.54 7.94
N HIS A 250 -18.37 -2.04 6.80
CA HIS A 250 -17.56 -1.48 5.71
C HIS A 250 -18.31 -0.36 4.98
N ALA A 251 -17.55 0.52 4.32
CA ALA A 251 -18.10 1.49 3.38
C ALA A 251 -18.37 0.84 2.01
N ARG A 252 -19.23 1.45 1.20
CA ARG A 252 -19.31 1.17 -0.23
C ARG A 252 -18.07 1.73 -0.93
N GLY A 253 -17.56 1.01 -1.92
CA GLY A 253 -16.41 1.44 -2.73
C GLY A 253 -16.87 2.02 -4.07
N TYR A 254 -16.29 3.16 -4.46
CA TYR A 254 -16.67 3.89 -5.67
C TYR A 254 -15.48 4.10 -6.60
N VAL A 255 -15.72 3.98 -7.91
CA VAL A 255 -14.76 4.36 -8.96
C VAL A 255 -15.31 5.55 -9.73
N LYS A 256 -14.51 6.61 -9.86
CA LYS A 256 -14.83 7.71 -10.74
C LYS A 256 -14.46 7.35 -12.17
N MET A 257 -15.45 7.23 -13.03
CA MET A 257 -15.30 6.84 -14.44
C MET A 257 -14.68 7.96 -15.24
N GLU A 258 -13.61 7.63 -15.98
CA GLU A 258 -13.00 8.59 -16.91
C GLU A 258 -13.97 9.00 -18.00
N GLY A 259 -13.90 10.27 -18.41
CA GLY A 259 -14.72 10.84 -19.48
C GLY A 259 -16.12 11.27 -19.05
N THR A 260 -16.77 10.58 -18.12
CA THR A 260 -18.10 10.96 -17.62
C THR A 260 -18.03 11.64 -16.25
N GLY A 261 -16.98 11.35 -15.45
CA GLY A 261 -16.89 11.80 -14.07
C GLY A 261 -17.89 11.13 -13.11
N GLU A 262 -18.68 10.17 -13.59
CA GLU A 262 -19.67 9.43 -12.82
C GLU A 262 -19.00 8.53 -11.77
N LEU A 263 -19.58 8.49 -10.57
CA LEU A 263 -19.16 7.57 -9.50
C LEU A 263 -19.96 6.27 -9.60
N LYS A 264 -19.26 5.19 -10.00
CA LYS A 264 -19.83 3.85 -10.06
C LYS A 264 -19.56 3.10 -8.76
N ASP A 265 -20.60 2.52 -8.17
CA ASP A 265 -20.48 1.58 -7.04
C ASP A 265 -19.84 0.27 -7.52
N ILE A 266 -18.71 -0.09 -6.91
CA ILE A 266 -17.93 -1.30 -7.19
C ILE A 266 -17.64 -2.08 -5.88
N THR A 267 -18.48 -1.92 -4.88
CA THR A 267 -18.30 -2.57 -3.57
C THR A 267 -18.10 -4.07 -3.68
N TYR A 268 -18.88 -4.70 -4.56
CA TYR A 268 -18.76 -6.13 -4.87
C TYR A 268 -17.79 -6.34 -6.03
N TYR A 269 -16.52 -6.52 -5.69
CA TYR A 269 -15.41 -6.63 -6.63
C TYR A 269 -14.61 -7.91 -6.40
N ASN A 270 -14.47 -8.75 -7.43
CA ASN A 270 -13.61 -9.93 -7.37
C ASN A 270 -12.13 -9.52 -7.43
N PRO A 271 -11.35 -9.66 -6.35
CA PRO A 271 -9.98 -9.15 -6.29
C PRO A 271 -8.93 -10.13 -6.85
N SER A 272 -9.33 -11.27 -7.40
CA SER A 272 -8.38 -12.32 -7.83
C SER A 272 -7.30 -11.83 -8.79
N LEU A 273 -7.59 -10.82 -9.63
CA LEU A 273 -6.59 -10.20 -10.50
C LEU A 273 -5.47 -9.50 -9.71
N ALA A 274 -5.74 -9.03 -8.49
CA ALA A 274 -4.73 -8.39 -7.65
C ALA A 274 -3.83 -9.41 -6.92
N ASN A 275 -4.37 -10.58 -6.57
CA ASN A 275 -3.65 -11.70 -5.94
C ASN A 275 -2.72 -11.21 -4.80
N ALA A 276 -1.55 -11.84 -4.60
CA ALA A 276 -0.55 -11.46 -3.60
C ALA A 276 0.02 -10.02 -3.76
N ALA A 277 -0.34 -9.32 -4.83
CA ALA A 277 0.00 -7.92 -5.07
C ALA A 277 -1.01 -6.93 -4.47
N GLY A 278 -2.26 -7.37 -4.10
CA GLY A 278 -3.24 -6.37 -3.73
C GLY A 278 -4.64 -6.82 -3.32
N ASP A 279 -4.88 -8.07 -3.00
CA ASP A 279 -6.24 -8.59 -2.78
C ASP A 279 -6.78 -8.44 -1.35
N MET A 280 -5.94 -8.12 -0.35
CA MET A 280 -6.32 -8.14 1.05
C MET A 280 -7.35 -7.08 1.43
N ILE A 281 -8.10 -7.42 2.48
CA ILE A 281 -9.03 -6.55 3.21
C ILE A 281 -8.47 -6.36 4.62
N SER A 282 -8.59 -5.14 5.18
CA SER A 282 -8.22 -4.85 6.56
C SER A 282 -9.03 -3.66 7.10
N ASN A 283 -8.68 -3.19 8.29
CA ASN A 283 -9.10 -1.91 8.85
C ASN A 283 -7.91 -1.10 9.36
N ALA A 284 -8.14 0.12 9.78
CA ALA A 284 -7.07 1.01 10.19
C ALA A 284 -6.35 0.57 11.49
N ASP A 285 -7.05 -0.10 12.41
CA ASP A 285 -6.45 -0.61 13.65
C ASP A 285 -5.46 -1.75 13.35
N ASP A 286 -5.89 -2.73 12.56
CA ASP A 286 -5.05 -3.87 12.19
C ASP A 286 -3.83 -3.42 11.37
N LEU A 287 -4.00 -2.47 10.44
CA LEU A 287 -2.88 -1.92 9.69
C LEU A 287 -1.88 -1.19 10.59
N ASN A 288 -2.35 -0.39 11.55
CA ASN A 288 -1.48 0.25 12.54
C ASN A 288 -0.75 -0.80 13.40
N LYS A 289 -1.42 -1.87 13.81
CA LYS A 289 -0.81 -2.98 14.58
C LYS A 289 0.23 -3.74 13.77
N PHE A 290 -0.05 -3.99 12.48
CA PHE A 290 0.90 -4.62 11.55
C PHE A 290 2.15 -3.76 11.37
N PHE A 291 2.02 -2.48 10.97
CA PHE A 291 3.18 -1.61 10.75
C PHE A 291 3.93 -1.29 12.04
N SER A 292 3.23 -1.17 13.18
CA SER A 292 3.89 -1.04 14.49
C SER A 292 4.76 -2.27 14.80
N SER A 293 4.25 -3.46 14.52
CA SER A 293 4.97 -4.71 14.76
C SER A 293 6.13 -4.92 13.78
N LEU A 294 5.92 -4.60 12.50
CA LEU A 294 6.93 -4.70 11.45
C LEU A 294 8.10 -3.74 11.69
N LEU A 295 7.80 -2.45 11.80
CA LEU A 295 8.81 -1.40 12.01
C LEU A 295 9.44 -1.44 13.41
N GLY A 296 8.77 -2.08 14.36
CA GLY A 296 9.25 -2.35 15.71
C GLY A 296 10.10 -3.63 15.83
N GLY A 297 10.36 -4.33 14.73
CA GLY A 297 11.22 -5.52 14.70
C GLY A 297 10.62 -6.78 15.33
N LYS A 298 9.28 -6.87 15.45
CA LYS A 298 8.61 -8.04 16.02
C LYS A 298 8.32 -9.14 15.00
N LEU A 299 8.21 -8.79 13.70
CA LEU A 299 7.87 -9.72 12.62
C LEU A 299 9.08 -10.26 11.88
N LEU A 300 10.19 -9.51 11.88
CA LEU A 300 11.44 -9.84 11.20
C LEU A 300 12.59 -9.75 12.20
N LYS A 301 13.62 -10.60 12.02
CA LYS A 301 14.88 -10.43 12.72
C LYS A 301 15.59 -9.16 12.23
N GLU A 302 16.55 -8.68 12.97
CA GLU A 302 17.28 -7.43 12.67
C GLU A 302 17.86 -7.42 11.24
N HIS A 303 18.44 -8.55 10.80
CA HIS A 303 19.02 -8.67 9.47
C HIS A 303 17.96 -8.51 8.38
N GLU A 304 16.85 -9.25 8.45
CA GLU A 304 15.78 -9.21 7.44
C GLU A 304 15.03 -7.87 7.44
N LEU A 305 14.87 -7.24 8.62
CA LEU A 305 14.31 -5.89 8.69
C LEU A 305 15.25 -4.87 8.04
N LYS A 306 16.56 -4.99 8.25
CA LYS A 306 17.55 -4.15 7.60
C LYS A 306 17.54 -4.32 6.07
N GLU A 307 17.42 -5.56 5.58
CA GLU A 307 17.25 -5.84 4.15
C GLU A 307 15.98 -5.18 3.61
N MET A 308 14.86 -5.29 4.32
CA MET A 308 13.58 -4.67 3.94
C MET A 308 13.69 -3.15 3.79
N LEU A 309 14.41 -2.51 4.69
CA LEU A 309 14.60 -1.05 4.75
C LEU A 309 15.80 -0.55 3.92
N THR A 310 16.55 -1.45 3.28
CA THR A 310 17.60 -1.06 2.33
C THR A 310 16.95 -0.65 1.02
N THR A 311 16.99 0.64 0.72
CA THR A 311 16.23 1.25 -0.37
C THR A 311 17.07 1.57 -1.59
N ILE A 312 16.40 1.69 -2.72
CA ILE A 312 16.89 2.31 -3.96
C ILE A 312 16.13 3.61 -4.19
N PRO A 313 16.79 4.67 -4.69
CA PRO A 313 16.15 5.94 -5.01
C PRO A 313 15.11 5.76 -6.12
N ILE A 314 13.93 6.37 -5.94
CA ILE A 314 12.83 6.35 -6.92
C ILE A 314 12.23 7.73 -7.15
N GLU A 315 13.02 8.78 -6.93
CA GLU A 315 12.59 10.16 -7.08
C GLU A 315 11.91 10.40 -8.44
N GLY A 316 10.74 11.05 -8.41
CA GLY A 316 9.94 11.32 -9.61
C GLY A 316 9.20 10.13 -10.20
N LYS A 317 9.29 8.94 -9.61
CA LYS A 317 8.58 7.71 -10.07
C LYS A 317 7.28 7.40 -9.31
N GLY A 318 6.83 8.32 -8.44
CA GLY A 318 5.41 8.43 -8.05
C GLY A 318 4.97 7.74 -6.76
N VAL A 319 5.84 7.06 -5.98
CA VAL A 319 5.42 6.31 -4.78
C VAL A 319 6.34 6.52 -3.57
N GLY A 320 6.77 7.73 -3.28
CA GLY A 320 7.72 8.03 -2.22
C GLY A 320 9.09 8.41 -2.77
N ASP A 321 10.09 8.54 -1.91
CA ASP A 321 11.43 8.99 -2.26
C ASP A 321 12.38 7.82 -2.56
N ALA A 322 12.19 6.68 -1.88
CA ALA A 322 13.01 5.49 -2.04
C ALA A 322 12.21 4.21 -1.75
N TYR A 323 12.49 3.11 -2.44
CA TYR A 323 11.76 1.85 -2.33
C TYR A 323 12.68 0.73 -1.80
N GLY A 324 12.22 0.04 -0.76
CA GLY A 324 12.84 -1.13 -0.17
C GLY A 324 12.25 -2.45 -0.69
N LEU A 325 12.06 -3.44 0.18
CA LEU A 325 11.45 -4.71 -0.16
C LEU A 325 9.98 -4.71 0.28
N GLY A 326 9.06 -4.29 -0.60
CA GLY A 326 7.62 -4.20 -0.32
C GLY A 326 7.21 -3.07 0.62
N ILE A 327 8.06 -2.08 0.77
CA ILE A 327 7.84 -0.88 1.58
C ILE A 327 8.58 0.29 0.93
N TYR A 328 8.11 1.51 1.07
CA TYR A 328 8.84 2.69 0.62
C TYR A 328 8.99 3.73 1.72
N GLU A 329 10.01 4.56 1.58
CA GLU A 329 10.29 5.71 2.42
C GLU A 329 9.69 6.97 1.81
N THR A 330 9.04 7.78 2.64
CA THR A 330 8.65 9.16 2.32
C THR A 330 9.33 10.09 3.32
N LYS A 331 10.17 10.99 2.83
CA LYS A 331 10.89 11.98 3.63
C LYS A 331 10.03 13.23 3.79
N LEU A 332 9.64 13.54 5.00
CA LEU A 332 8.87 14.74 5.29
C LEU A 332 9.79 15.96 5.39
N PRO A 333 9.27 17.19 5.16
CA PRO A 333 10.08 18.42 5.21
C PRO A 333 10.78 18.68 6.55
N ASN A 334 10.27 18.12 7.65
CA ASN A 334 10.87 18.19 8.99
C ASN A 334 11.98 17.16 9.22
N GLY A 335 12.38 16.40 8.21
CA GLY A 335 13.40 15.36 8.28
C GLY A 335 12.94 14.00 8.81
N VAL A 336 11.66 13.84 9.14
CA VAL A 336 11.11 12.54 9.55
C VAL A 336 10.90 11.66 8.32
N SER A 337 11.39 10.42 8.39
CA SER A 337 11.10 9.39 7.39
C SER A 337 9.89 8.56 7.83
N VAL A 338 8.87 8.51 6.98
CA VAL A 338 7.69 7.63 7.13
C VAL A 338 7.85 6.44 6.20
N TRP A 339 7.77 5.25 6.76
CA TRP A 339 7.91 3.98 6.06
C TRP A 339 6.55 3.31 5.96
N GLY A 340 6.15 2.89 4.78
CA GLY A 340 4.84 2.29 4.59
C GLY A 340 4.58 1.91 3.15
N HIS A 341 3.30 1.72 2.82
CA HIS A 341 2.88 1.45 1.46
C HIS A 341 1.51 2.08 1.17
N GLY A 342 1.39 2.62 -0.04
CA GLY A 342 0.11 3.04 -0.60
C GLY A 342 -0.63 1.88 -1.25
N GLY A 343 -1.94 1.99 -1.37
CA GLY A 343 -2.77 0.99 -2.04
C GLY A 343 -3.88 1.61 -2.87
N GLY A 344 -4.00 1.18 -4.12
CA GLY A 344 -5.12 1.48 -4.99
C GLY A 344 -5.74 0.18 -5.49
N ILE A 345 -7.04 0.06 -5.38
CA ILE A 345 -7.84 -1.05 -5.92
C ILE A 345 -9.23 -0.52 -6.24
N PRO A 346 -9.98 -1.06 -7.21
CA PRO A 346 -11.32 -0.56 -7.49
C PRO A 346 -12.16 -0.36 -6.22
N GLY A 347 -12.59 0.89 -6.02
CA GLY A 347 -13.40 1.30 -4.88
C GLY A 347 -12.65 1.90 -3.68
N PHE A 348 -11.32 1.73 -3.57
CA PHE A 348 -10.58 2.17 -2.39
C PHE A 348 -9.19 2.70 -2.72
N THR A 349 -8.77 3.72 -1.97
CA THR A 349 -7.40 4.24 -1.96
C THR A 349 -6.90 4.28 -0.53
N THR A 350 -5.74 3.69 -0.24
CA THR A 350 -5.24 3.47 1.12
C THR A 350 -3.78 3.91 1.24
N PHE A 351 -3.39 4.35 2.42
CA PHE A 351 -1.99 4.42 2.85
C PHE A 351 -1.91 3.86 4.28
N ALA A 352 -0.87 3.09 4.56
CA ALA A 352 -0.55 2.70 5.93
C ALA A 352 0.97 2.63 6.12
N GLY A 353 1.44 3.03 7.32
CA GLY A 353 2.86 3.07 7.64
C GLY A 353 3.14 3.75 8.97
N GLY A 354 4.42 4.08 9.20
CA GLY A 354 4.86 4.74 10.41
C GLY A 354 6.34 5.03 10.43
N VAL A 355 6.87 5.34 11.59
CA VAL A 355 8.30 5.58 11.79
C VAL A 355 9.01 4.32 12.28
N ILE A 356 10.31 4.20 12.00
CA ILE A 356 11.16 3.10 12.52
C ILE A 356 11.04 3.06 14.06
N GLY A 357 11.00 1.85 14.61
CA GLY A 357 10.70 1.57 16.01
C GLY A 357 9.22 1.29 16.26
N GLY A 358 8.32 1.55 15.29
CA GLY A 358 6.92 1.16 15.31
C GLY A 358 6.03 1.86 16.34
N LYS A 359 6.56 2.90 17.03
CA LYS A 359 5.84 3.59 18.09
C LYS A 359 4.81 4.60 17.59
N HIS A 360 4.95 5.06 16.34
CA HIS A 360 4.06 6.03 15.72
C HIS A 360 3.67 5.55 14.34
N THR A 361 2.38 5.26 14.14
CA THR A 361 1.83 4.71 12.90
C THR A 361 0.56 5.45 12.49
N LEU A 362 0.24 5.35 11.21
CA LEU A 362 -0.90 5.98 10.56
C LEU A 362 -1.49 5.02 9.52
N ALA A 363 -2.81 4.89 9.49
CA ALA A 363 -3.55 4.25 8.42
C ALA A 363 -4.68 5.17 7.95
N ILE A 364 -4.78 5.36 6.62
CA ILE A 364 -5.78 6.20 5.95
C ILE A 364 -6.46 5.36 4.88
N SER A 365 -7.78 5.48 4.72
CA SER A 365 -8.50 4.91 3.59
C SER A 365 -9.60 5.84 3.09
N LEU A 366 -9.66 5.96 1.75
CA LEU A 366 -10.78 6.56 1.03
C LEU A 366 -11.62 5.45 0.44
N ASN A 367 -12.94 5.58 0.48
CA ASN A 367 -13.85 4.67 -0.19
C ASN A 367 -14.16 5.10 -1.64
N SER A 368 -13.16 5.68 -2.30
CA SER A 368 -13.20 6.02 -3.72
C SER A 368 -11.81 6.00 -4.34
N ILE A 369 -11.76 5.78 -5.66
CA ILE A 369 -10.55 5.86 -6.47
C ILE A 369 -10.84 6.56 -7.80
N GLY A 370 -9.85 7.31 -8.30
CA GLY A 370 -9.93 8.07 -9.55
C GLY A 370 -10.49 9.48 -9.38
N GLY A 371 -10.16 10.36 -10.32
CA GLY A 371 -10.67 11.73 -10.43
C GLY A 371 -10.12 12.75 -9.43
N VAL A 372 -9.31 12.33 -8.46
CA VAL A 372 -8.62 13.21 -7.51
C VAL A 372 -7.17 12.76 -7.39
N ASP A 373 -6.25 13.70 -7.51
CA ASP A 373 -4.87 13.45 -7.08
C ASP A 373 -4.83 13.51 -5.54
N ILE A 374 -4.73 12.35 -4.92
CA ILE A 374 -4.81 12.19 -3.47
C ILE A 374 -3.45 12.28 -2.79
N VAL A 375 -2.36 12.15 -3.54
CA VAL A 375 -1.00 12.13 -2.97
C VAL A 375 -0.68 13.40 -2.17
N PRO A 376 -0.98 14.63 -2.67
CA PRO A 376 -0.76 15.84 -1.89
C PRO A 376 -1.53 15.85 -0.56
N GLN A 377 -2.74 15.27 -0.52
CA GLN A 377 -3.54 15.20 0.69
C GLN A 377 -2.95 14.19 1.69
N PHE A 378 -2.50 13.03 1.23
CA PHE A 378 -1.79 12.05 2.09
C PHE A 378 -0.52 12.66 2.66
N ASN A 379 0.26 13.38 1.86
CA ASN A 379 1.47 14.07 2.33
C ASN A 379 1.14 15.13 3.40
N LYS A 380 0.09 15.94 3.22
CA LYS A 380 -0.38 16.88 4.25
C LYS A 380 -0.78 16.15 5.54
N MET A 381 -1.50 15.03 5.45
CA MET A 381 -1.91 14.23 6.62
C MET A 381 -0.70 13.66 7.35
N MET A 382 0.29 13.12 6.62
CA MET A 382 1.56 12.66 7.19
C MET A 382 2.32 13.82 7.86
N GLN A 383 2.40 14.98 7.22
CA GLN A 383 3.03 16.16 7.83
C GLN A 383 2.34 16.60 9.12
N ILE A 384 1.00 16.62 9.15
CA ILE A 384 0.23 16.96 10.36
C ILE A 384 0.53 15.96 11.47
N GLU A 385 0.55 14.67 11.17
CA GLU A 385 0.71 13.62 12.17
C GLU A 385 2.15 13.50 12.69
N PHE A 386 3.13 13.53 11.80
CA PHE A 386 4.54 13.30 12.14
C PHE A 386 5.35 14.59 12.34
N ASN A 387 4.70 15.75 12.35
CA ASN A 387 5.36 17.05 12.56
C ASN A 387 5.49 17.36 14.07
N LYS A 388 6.15 16.45 14.81
CA LYS A 388 6.37 16.61 16.27
C LYS A 388 7.82 16.81 16.61
#